data_aaed75b4409b68d10c7eae8e0358044e
#
_entry.id   aaed75b4409b68d10c7eae8e0358044e
#
_cell.length_a   1.000
_cell.length_b   1.000
_cell.length_c   1.000
_cell.angle_alpha   90.00
_cell.angle_beta   90.00
_cell.angle_gamma   90.00
#
_symmetry.space_group_name_H-M   'P 1'
#
loop_
_entity.id
_entity.type
_entity.pdbx_description
1 polymer ?
#
loop_
_entity_poly.entity_id
_entity_poly.type
_entity_poly.pdbx_seq_one_letter_code
_entity_poly.pdbx_strand_id
1 'polypeptide(L)'
;MVLKSALVLLLAATLTGCAYDTYGNRGGSGNGNSNGRNSRNDRSAYDSGYRDGVRQGRDDRRDGDRYDPRGQREYRSADNGRWGSRNDDDYRNGFLSGYEQGYRDADAGRNRGRSRRP
;
A
#
# COMPACT_ATOMS: atom_id res chain seq x y z
N MET A 1 48.13 38.01 4.44
CA MET A 1 47.46 37.40 3.24
C MET A 1 46.93 36.08 3.65
N VAL A 2 45.64 35.96 3.78
CA VAL A 2 44.95 34.74 4.30
C VAL A 2 44.28 34.06 3.12
N LEU A 3 44.83 32.93 2.68
CA LEU A 3 44.19 32.08 1.69
C LEU A 3 43.03 31.34 2.33
N LYS A 4 41.81 31.67 1.93
CA LYS A 4 40.61 30.91 2.30
C LYS A 4 40.44 29.77 1.32
N SER A 5 40.80 28.56 1.74
CA SER A 5 40.53 27.34 1.00
C SER A 5 39.06 27.00 1.13
N ALA A 6 38.32 27.13 0.05
CA ALA A 6 36.93 26.69 -0.07
C ALA A 6 36.90 25.17 -0.24
N LEU A 7 36.46 24.46 0.79
CA LEU A 7 36.23 23.04 0.77
C LEU A 7 34.84 22.80 0.15
N VAL A 8 34.83 22.41 -1.11
CA VAL A 8 33.59 21.98 -1.79
C VAL A 8 33.30 20.53 -1.38
N LEU A 9 32.37 20.37 -0.48
CA LEU A 9 31.82 19.06 -0.12
C LEU A 9 30.82 18.63 -1.21
N LEU A 10 31.24 17.74 -2.08
CA LEU A 10 30.38 17.00 -2.99
C LEU A 10 29.58 15.97 -2.18
N LEU A 11 28.31 16.29 -1.89
CA LEU A 11 27.36 15.30 -1.40
C LEU A 11 26.94 14.41 -2.58
N ALA A 12 27.54 13.23 -2.66
CA ALA A 12 27.03 12.16 -3.51
C ALA A 12 25.75 11.60 -2.85
N ALA A 13 24.59 12.00 -3.36
CA ALA A 13 23.32 11.38 -3.02
C ALA A 13 23.28 9.99 -3.65
N THR A 14 23.63 8.97 -2.88
CA THR A 14 23.36 7.59 -3.26
C THR A 14 21.84 7.33 -3.14
N LEU A 15 21.16 7.40 -4.27
CA LEU A 15 19.81 6.88 -4.39
C LEU A 15 19.86 5.37 -4.24
N THR A 16 19.70 4.91 -3.02
CA THR A 16 19.42 3.50 -2.77
C THR A 16 18.02 3.24 -3.28
N GLY A 17 17.94 2.79 -4.53
CA GLY A 17 16.72 2.31 -5.11
C GLY A 17 16.26 1.12 -4.28
N CYS A 18 15.18 1.26 -3.53
CA CYS A 18 14.43 0.14 -3.03
C CYS A 18 13.97 -0.65 -4.25
N ALA A 19 14.65 -1.77 -4.52
CA ALA A 19 14.17 -2.76 -5.46
C ALA A 19 12.79 -3.19 -4.96
N TYR A 20 11.79 -2.71 -5.65
CA TYR A 20 10.44 -3.18 -5.49
C TYR A 20 10.44 -4.58 -6.09
N ASP A 21 10.49 -5.59 -5.25
CA ASP A 21 10.33 -6.97 -5.69
C ASP A 21 8.96 -7.09 -6.36
N THR A 22 8.99 -6.94 -7.67
CA THR A 22 7.89 -7.35 -8.52
C THR A 22 7.77 -8.85 -8.35
N TYR A 23 6.83 -9.27 -7.53
CA TYR A 23 6.45 -10.66 -7.42
C TYR A 23 6.10 -11.16 -8.81
N GLY A 24 7.07 -11.86 -9.39
CA GLY A 24 6.99 -12.36 -10.76
C GLY A 24 5.82 -13.29 -10.93
N ASN A 25 4.77 -12.77 -11.54
CA ASN A 25 3.71 -13.60 -12.09
C ASN A 25 4.28 -14.33 -13.32
N ARG A 26 4.79 -15.52 -13.09
CA ARG A 26 5.15 -16.44 -14.17
C ARG A 26 3.90 -16.85 -14.91
N GLY A 27 3.73 -16.29 -16.10
CA GLY A 27 2.64 -16.54 -17.00
C GLY A 27 2.41 -18.01 -17.28
N GLY A 28 1.23 -18.46 -16.96
CA GLY A 28 0.60 -19.60 -17.60
C GLY A 28 -0.04 -19.14 -18.89
N SER A 29 0.54 -19.52 -20.02
CA SER A 29 -0.11 -19.43 -21.31
C SER A 29 -1.32 -20.37 -21.31
N GLY A 30 -2.50 -19.84 -21.36
CA GLY A 30 -3.77 -20.56 -21.37
C GLY A 30 -4.82 -19.82 -22.17
N ASN A 31 -4.92 -20.26 -23.38
CA ASN A 31 -6.04 -20.31 -24.33
C ASN A 31 -7.30 -19.48 -23.97
N GLY A 32 -7.72 -18.67 -24.97
CA GLY A 32 -8.79 -17.70 -24.90
C GLY A 32 -10.13 -18.22 -24.35
N ASN A 33 -10.56 -17.55 -23.31
CA ASN A 33 -11.97 -17.45 -22.97
C ASN A 33 -12.21 -16.06 -22.36
N SER A 34 -13.30 -15.44 -22.73
CA SER A 34 -13.69 -14.09 -22.25
C SER A 34 -13.75 -13.96 -20.72
N ASN A 35 -13.79 -15.06 -20.00
CA ASN A 35 -13.69 -15.12 -18.53
C ASN A 35 -12.31 -14.72 -17.99
N GLY A 36 -11.23 -14.85 -18.76
CA GLY A 36 -9.89 -14.54 -18.30
C GLY A 36 -9.62 -13.03 -18.13
N ARG A 37 -10.34 -12.18 -18.82
CA ARG A 37 -10.21 -10.71 -18.67
C ARG A 37 -10.88 -10.21 -17.39
N ASN A 38 -12.03 -10.78 -17.05
CA ASN A 38 -12.73 -10.43 -15.82
C ASN A 38 -11.89 -10.83 -14.60
N SER A 39 -11.37 -12.06 -14.56
CA SER A 39 -10.52 -12.52 -13.44
C SER A 39 -9.26 -11.69 -13.22
N ARG A 40 -8.68 -11.11 -14.28
CA ARG A 40 -7.52 -10.21 -14.13
C ARG A 40 -7.92 -8.86 -13.54
N ASN A 41 -9.04 -8.33 -13.98
CA ASN A 41 -9.56 -7.06 -13.46
C ASN A 41 -10.02 -7.22 -12.00
N ASP A 42 -10.67 -8.31 -11.67
CA ASP A 42 -11.12 -8.65 -10.32
C ASP A 42 -9.91 -8.69 -9.35
N ARG A 43 -8.85 -9.41 -9.73
CA ARG A 43 -7.60 -9.45 -8.95
C ARG A 43 -6.93 -8.07 -8.84
N SER A 44 -6.89 -7.33 -9.95
CA SER A 44 -6.27 -6.00 -9.95
C SER A 44 -7.03 -5.02 -9.06
N ALA A 45 -8.36 -5.10 -9.04
CA ALA A 45 -9.19 -4.31 -8.17
C ALA A 45 -8.98 -4.68 -6.70
N TYR A 46 -9.01 -5.96 -6.39
CA TYR A 46 -8.74 -6.46 -5.04
C TYR A 46 -7.36 -6.03 -4.54
N ASP A 47 -6.30 -6.26 -5.34
CA ASP A 47 -4.93 -5.92 -4.98
C ASP A 47 -4.74 -4.41 -4.76
N SER A 48 -5.43 -3.58 -5.55
CA SER A 48 -5.42 -2.14 -5.35
C SER A 48 -6.12 -1.75 -4.05
N GLY A 49 -7.31 -2.29 -3.83
CA GLY A 49 -8.04 -2.07 -2.58
C GLY A 49 -7.22 -2.49 -1.37
N TYR A 50 -6.58 -3.66 -1.44
CA TYR A 50 -5.73 -4.16 -0.36
C TYR A 50 -4.58 -3.20 -0.02
N ARG A 51 -3.84 -2.72 -1.04
CA ARG A 51 -2.75 -1.75 -0.81
C ARG A 51 -3.23 -0.44 -0.20
N ASP A 52 -4.34 0.08 -0.70
CA ASP A 52 -4.93 1.31 -0.20
C ASP A 52 -5.43 1.13 1.24
N GLY A 53 -6.07 0.00 1.52
CA GLY A 53 -6.49 -0.35 2.86
C GLY A 53 -5.33 -0.47 3.84
N VAL A 54 -4.24 -1.16 3.48
CA VAL A 54 -3.04 -1.28 4.33
C VAL A 54 -2.49 0.09 4.69
N ARG A 55 -2.38 0.99 3.70
CA ARG A 55 -1.89 2.35 3.94
C ARG A 55 -2.80 3.09 4.91
N GLN A 56 -4.09 3.13 4.62
CA GLN A 56 -5.06 3.87 5.43
C GLN A 56 -5.16 3.31 6.87
N GLY A 57 -5.21 2.00 7.02
CA GLY A 57 -5.27 1.39 8.35
C GLY A 57 -4.03 1.68 9.20
N ARG A 58 -2.85 1.73 8.59
CA ARG A 58 -1.62 2.14 9.29
C ARG A 58 -1.67 3.60 9.73
N ASP A 59 -2.12 4.47 8.86
CA ASP A 59 -2.18 5.91 9.13
C ASP A 59 -3.19 6.17 10.25
N ASP A 60 -4.41 5.67 10.15
CA ASP A 60 -5.43 5.80 11.20
C ASP A 60 -4.95 5.28 12.56
N ARG A 61 -4.25 4.13 12.57
CA ARG A 61 -3.72 3.60 13.83
C ARG A 61 -2.60 4.45 14.40
N ARG A 62 -1.75 5.04 13.57
CA ARG A 62 -0.70 5.97 14.01
C ARG A 62 -1.27 7.25 14.58
N ASP A 63 -2.31 7.76 13.95
CA ASP A 63 -2.98 9.01 14.35
C ASP A 63 -3.87 8.80 15.59
N GLY A 64 -4.18 7.56 15.91
CA GLY A 64 -5.02 7.21 17.05
C GLY A 64 -6.49 7.19 16.73
N ASP A 65 -6.82 7.17 15.45
CA ASP A 65 -8.18 7.10 14.96
C ASP A 65 -8.82 5.73 15.25
N ARG A 66 -10.15 5.74 15.32
CA ARG A 66 -10.89 4.50 15.51
C ARG A 66 -10.83 3.64 14.26
N TYR A 67 -10.88 2.32 14.49
CA TYR A 67 -11.03 1.36 13.41
C TYR A 67 -12.36 1.56 12.70
N ASP A 68 -12.33 2.17 11.53
CA ASP A 68 -13.50 2.40 10.69
C ASP A 68 -13.16 2.33 9.18
N PRO A 69 -12.94 1.13 8.65
CA PRO A 69 -12.59 0.98 7.24
C PRO A 69 -13.71 1.38 6.28
N ARG A 70 -14.97 1.26 6.71
CA ARG A 70 -16.12 1.57 5.85
C ARG A 70 -16.43 3.07 5.79
N GLY A 71 -15.99 3.82 6.79
CA GLY A 71 -16.06 5.26 6.83
C GLY A 71 -15.08 5.94 5.88
N GLN A 72 -14.08 5.22 5.40
CA GLN A 72 -13.04 5.77 4.51
C GLN A 72 -13.62 6.15 3.14
N ARG A 73 -13.11 7.25 2.62
CA ARG A 73 -13.56 7.77 1.31
C ARG A 73 -13.27 6.77 0.20
N GLU A 74 -12.09 6.18 0.21
CA GLU A 74 -11.61 5.21 -0.77
C GLU A 74 -12.52 3.97 -0.81
N TYR A 75 -12.93 3.47 0.34
CA TYR A 75 -13.89 2.36 0.43
C TYR A 75 -15.24 2.73 -0.18
N ARG A 76 -15.76 3.90 0.15
CA ARG A 76 -17.09 4.34 -0.32
C ARG A 76 -17.12 4.59 -1.81
N SER A 77 -16.06 5.18 -2.35
CA SER A 77 -15.96 5.54 -3.77
C SER A 77 -15.40 4.40 -4.64
N ALA A 78 -14.94 3.30 -4.05
CA ALA A 78 -14.22 2.24 -4.76
C ALA A 78 -13.18 2.81 -5.74
N ASP A 79 -12.24 3.60 -5.21
CA ASP A 79 -11.22 4.33 -5.98
C ASP A 79 -11.82 5.25 -7.07
N ASN A 80 -12.86 6.00 -6.71
CA ASN A 80 -13.58 6.92 -7.59
C ASN A 80 -14.21 6.24 -8.84
N GLY A 81 -14.63 5.00 -8.70
CA GLY A 81 -15.25 4.23 -9.78
C GLY A 81 -14.28 3.76 -10.87
N ARG A 82 -12.98 3.80 -10.59
CA ARG A 82 -11.92 3.38 -11.53
C ARG A 82 -12.11 1.96 -12.06
N TRP A 83 -12.65 1.09 -11.23
CA TRP A 83 -12.78 -0.33 -11.56
C TRP A 83 -14.09 -0.69 -12.25
N GLY A 84 -15.06 0.22 -12.22
CA GLY A 84 -16.42 -0.01 -12.70
C GLY A 84 -17.22 -0.89 -11.75
N SER A 85 -18.54 -0.80 -11.84
CA SER A 85 -19.46 -1.38 -10.86
C SER A 85 -19.32 -2.89 -10.61
N ARG A 86 -18.76 -3.63 -11.56
CA ARG A 86 -18.49 -5.06 -11.39
C ARG A 86 -17.35 -5.36 -10.44
N ASN A 87 -16.31 -4.53 -10.45
CA ASN A 87 -15.08 -4.77 -9.72
C ASN A 87 -14.99 -3.87 -8.48
N ASP A 88 -15.97 -3.01 -8.26
CA ASP A 88 -16.05 -2.17 -7.08
C ASP A 88 -16.12 -3.00 -5.79
N ASP A 89 -16.81 -4.13 -5.82
CA ASP A 89 -16.90 -5.01 -4.67
C ASP A 89 -15.58 -5.74 -4.39
N ASP A 90 -14.84 -6.12 -5.44
CA ASP A 90 -13.51 -6.71 -5.28
C ASP A 90 -12.53 -5.70 -4.68
N TYR A 91 -12.57 -4.44 -5.14
CA TYR A 91 -11.80 -3.37 -4.53
C TYR A 91 -12.14 -3.18 -3.05
N ARG A 92 -13.44 -3.10 -2.71
CA ARG A 92 -13.90 -2.94 -1.32
C ARG A 92 -13.49 -4.11 -0.43
N ASN A 93 -13.57 -5.34 -0.93
CA ASN A 93 -13.14 -6.53 -0.22
C ASN A 93 -11.62 -6.50 0.04
N GLY A 94 -10.84 -6.12 -0.97
CA GLY A 94 -9.41 -5.91 -0.82
C GLY A 94 -9.12 -4.82 0.22
N PHE A 95 -9.81 -3.69 0.14
CA PHE A 95 -9.64 -2.58 1.07
C PHE A 95 -9.91 -2.98 2.53
N LEU A 96 -10.98 -3.69 2.81
CA LEU A 96 -11.29 -4.16 4.16
C LEU A 96 -10.18 -5.06 4.72
N SER A 97 -9.73 -6.02 3.91
CA SER A 97 -8.67 -6.95 4.31
C SER A 97 -7.34 -6.22 4.56
N GLY A 98 -7.00 -5.30 3.67
CA GLY A 98 -5.79 -4.50 3.79
C GLY A 98 -5.83 -3.55 4.98
N TYR A 99 -6.95 -2.88 5.21
CA TYR A 99 -7.10 -1.95 6.34
C TYR A 99 -6.93 -2.67 7.68
N GLU A 100 -7.55 -3.83 7.85
CA GLU A 100 -7.37 -4.65 9.03
C GLU A 100 -5.91 -5.01 9.25
N GLN A 101 -5.23 -5.46 8.21
CA GLN A 101 -3.81 -5.81 8.27
C GLN A 101 -2.94 -4.60 8.65
N GLY A 102 -3.14 -3.47 7.99
CA GLY A 102 -2.37 -2.26 8.25
C GLY A 102 -2.55 -1.73 9.68
N TYR A 103 -3.78 -1.74 10.16
CA TYR A 103 -4.13 -1.29 11.50
C TYR A 103 -3.47 -2.16 12.58
N ARG A 104 -3.49 -3.50 12.41
CA ARG A 104 -2.83 -4.46 13.32
C ARG A 104 -1.31 -4.32 13.31
N ASP A 105 -0.70 -4.18 12.13
CA ASP A 105 0.75 -4.05 12.00
C ASP A 105 1.28 -2.82 12.72
N ALA A 106 0.57 -1.70 12.61
CA ALA A 106 0.93 -0.47 13.29
C ALA A 106 0.82 -0.59 14.81
N ASP A 107 -0.14 -1.37 15.30
CA ASP A 107 -0.29 -1.66 16.72
C ASP A 107 0.86 -2.52 17.27
N ALA A 108 1.22 -3.57 16.55
CA ALA A 108 2.35 -4.42 16.90
C ALA A 108 3.67 -3.65 16.94
N GLY A 109 3.86 -2.70 16.03
CA GLY A 109 5.01 -1.80 16.01
C GLY A 109 5.12 -0.92 17.26
N ARG A 110 4.00 -0.36 17.72
CA ARG A 110 3.94 0.44 18.95
C ARG A 110 4.33 -0.35 20.20
N ASN A 111 3.84 -1.58 20.31
CA ASN A 111 4.09 -2.41 21.48
C ASN A 111 5.56 -2.82 21.58
N ARG A 112 6.23 -3.09 20.45
CA ARG A 112 7.67 -3.37 20.41
C ARG A 112 8.52 -2.16 20.83
N GLY A 113 8.09 -0.96 20.49
CA GLY A 113 8.76 0.29 20.88
C GLY A 113 8.68 0.57 22.38
N ARG A 114 7.58 0.21 23.03
CA ARG A 114 7.40 0.37 24.48
C ARG A 114 8.26 -0.57 25.31
N SER A 115 8.46 -1.81 24.84
CA SER A 115 9.23 -2.82 25.57
C SER A 115 10.74 -2.56 25.56
N ARG A 116 11.24 -1.59 24.79
CA ARG A 116 12.67 -1.27 24.67
C ARG A 116 13.07 -0.01 25.42
N ARG A 117 12.20 0.63 26.15
CA ARG A 117 12.60 1.74 27.04
C ARG A 117 12.97 1.17 28.40
N PRO A 118 14.24 1.39 28.84
CA PRO A 118 14.70 1.04 30.18
C PRO A 118 13.99 1.87 31.26
#